data_cea61a5ea85587166a49735cfc021d2c
#
_entry.id   cea61a5ea85587166a49735cfc021d2c
#
_cell.length_a   1.000
_cell.length_b   1.000
_cell.length_c   1.000
_cell.angle_alpha   90.00
_cell.angle_beta   90.00
_cell.angle_gamma   90.00
#
_symmetry.space_group_name_H-M   'P 1'
#
loop_
_entity.id
_entity.type
_entity.pdbx_description
1 polymer ?
#
loop_
_entity_poly.entity_id
_entity_poly.type
_entity_poly.pdbx_seq_one_letter_code
_entity_poly.pdbx_strand_id
1 'polypeptide(L)'
;MTWLSGWTRRKLKIVENLTVSDYQMKLIVHKSGSGPDTTTDIYLGGYCRDDFADLRFTGPDETTLISYWIESITGITPNLIATVWIKILTLISTNNIYIYYDNPIASPVGSGTNTFDFFDHFEGSAVDGKWVWGAISTTYGSGSIVVSNSIVELTGGTNTWWGLRAINAP
;
A
#
# COMPACT_ATOMS: atom_id res chain seq x y z
N MET A 1 -22.63 16.06 -8.34
CA MET A 1 -21.34 15.65 -7.73
C MET A 1 -21.63 15.17 -6.32
N THR A 2 -21.36 13.92 -6.05
CA THR A 2 -21.62 13.32 -4.73
C THR A 2 -20.27 13.12 -4.04
N TRP A 3 -20.01 13.91 -2.99
CA TRP A 3 -18.80 13.76 -2.18
C TRP A 3 -18.97 12.61 -1.19
N LEU A 4 -17.86 11.98 -0.79
CA LEU A 4 -17.88 11.06 0.35
C LEU A 4 -18.30 11.82 1.62
N SER A 5 -19.30 11.31 2.31
CA SER A 5 -19.80 11.93 3.55
C SER A 5 -18.71 11.95 4.62
N GLY A 6 -18.52 13.11 5.24
CA GLY A 6 -17.54 13.32 6.31
C GLY A 6 -16.18 13.85 5.83
N TRP A 7 -15.92 13.89 4.54
CA TRP A 7 -14.69 14.47 3.98
C TRP A 7 -14.96 15.91 3.53
N THR A 8 -14.06 16.83 3.92
CA THR A 8 -14.20 18.25 3.60
C THR A 8 -13.31 18.70 2.46
N ARG A 9 -12.34 17.87 2.06
CA ARG A 9 -11.40 18.16 0.98
C ARG A 9 -11.22 16.98 0.05
N ARG A 10 -10.98 17.29 -1.21
CA ARG A 10 -10.53 16.33 -2.22
C ARG A 10 -9.63 16.95 -3.26
N LYS A 11 -8.82 16.13 -3.89
CA LYS A 11 -8.02 16.45 -5.09
C LYS A 11 -8.35 15.51 -6.21
N LEU A 12 -8.25 16.02 -7.44
CA LEU A 12 -8.30 15.23 -8.65
C LEU A 12 -6.86 14.83 -9.04
N LYS A 13 -6.66 13.55 -9.26
CA LYS A 13 -5.46 12.98 -9.89
C LYS A 13 -5.86 12.39 -11.24
N ILE A 14 -5.27 12.91 -12.29
CA ILE A 14 -5.45 12.38 -13.65
C ILE A 14 -4.37 11.32 -13.89
N VAL A 15 -4.78 10.14 -14.32
CA VAL A 15 -3.89 9.06 -14.75
C VAL A 15 -4.10 8.87 -16.26
N GLU A 16 -3.07 9.19 -17.02
CA GLU A 16 -3.12 9.18 -18.48
C GLU A 16 -2.42 7.96 -19.07
N ASN A 17 -2.86 7.57 -20.27
CA ASN A 17 -2.15 6.65 -21.18
C ASN A 17 -1.91 5.22 -20.66
N LEU A 18 -2.75 4.73 -19.75
CA LEU A 18 -2.67 3.34 -19.32
C LEU A 18 -3.94 2.58 -19.73
N THR A 19 -3.77 1.52 -20.51
CA THR A 19 -4.81 0.52 -20.75
C THR A 19 -4.38 -0.73 -19.98
N VAL A 20 -4.68 -0.74 -18.68
CA VAL A 20 -4.31 -1.84 -17.79
C VAL A 20 -5.45 -2.14 -16.83
N SER A 21 -5.53 -3.39 -16.38
CA SER A 21 -6.42 -3.83 -15.31
C SER A 21 -5.60 -4.25 -14.09
N ASP A 22 -6.17 -4.12 -12.92
CA ASP A 22 -5.55 -4.53 -11.65
C ASP A 22 -4.13 -3.97 -11.43
N TYR A 23 -3.93 -2.70 -11.82
CA TYR A 23 -2.64 -2.03 -11.73
C TYR A 23 -2.43 -1.39 -10.36
N GLN A 24 -1.30 -1.72 -9.72
CA GLN A 24 -0.90 -1.08 -8.46
C GLN A 24 -0.04 0.16 -8.76
N MET A 25 -0.58 1.32 -8.47
CA MET A 25 0.10 2.60 -8.66
C MET A 25 0.62 3.14 -7.32
N LYS A 26 1.90 3.51 -7.32
CA LYS A 26 2.54 4.15 -6.17
C LYS A 26 2.30 5.65 -6.18
N LEU A 27 1.93 6.20 -5.02
CA LEU A 27 1.82 7.62 -4.75
C LEU A 27 2.70 8.01 -3.55
N ILE A 28 3.28 9.18 -3.61
CA ILE A 28 3.99 9.83 -2.52
C ILE A 28 3.11 10.98 -2.02
N VAL A 29 2.50 10.78 -0.87
CA VAL A 29 1.52 11.73 -0.33
C VAL A 29 2.18 12.57 0.76
N HIS A 30 2.37 13.84 0.47
CA HIS A 30 2.92 14.83 1.39
C HIS A 30 1.79 15.45 2.21
N LYS A 31 1.87 15.33 3.54
CA LYS A 31 0.91 15.97 4.43
C LYS A 31 0.91 17.48 4.24
N SER A 32 2.09 18.09 4.28
CA SER A 32 2.28 19.55 4.16
C SER A 32 2.81 19.92 2.77
N GLY A 33 3.01 21.22 2.60
CA GLY A 33 3.50 21.79 1.36
C GLY A 33 2.40 22.09 0.34
N SER A 34 2.77 22.90 -0.63
CA SER A 34 1.90 23.40 -1.69
C SER A 34 2.55 23.27 -3.08
N GLY A 35 3.46 22.30 -3.23
CA GLY A 35 4.06 21.99 -4.53
C GLY A 35 3.01 21.57 -5.55
N PRO A 36 3.29 21.71 -6.86
CA PRO A 36 2.44 21.13 -7.87
C PRO A 36 2.44 19.61 -7.72
N ASP A 37 1.26 18.99 -7.83
CA ASP A 37 1.19 17.54 -7.89
C ASP A 37 1.90 17.05 -9.17
N THR A 38 2.69 16.00 -9.04
CA THR A 38 3.40 15.35 -10.16
C THR A 38 2.72 14.05 -10.56
N THR A 39 3.39 13.21 -11.33
CA THR A 39 2.87 11.87 -11.65
C THR A 39 2.70 11.03 -10.39
N THR A 40 3.59 11.18 -9.41
CA THR A 40 3.59 10.39 -8.17
C THR A 40 3.30 11.21 -6.93
N ASP A 41 3.74 12.47 -6.87
CA ASP A 41 3.67 13.29 -5.67
C ASP A 41 2.34 14.04 -5.57
N ILE A 42 1.76 14.00 -4.38
CA ILE A 42 0.49 14.67 -4.02
C ILE A 42 0.70 15.47 -2.75
N TYR A 43 0.35 16.74 -2.76
CA TYR A 43 0.49 17.65 -1.62
C TYR A 43 -0.87 18.00 -1.03
N LEU A 44 -1.08 17.74 0.26
CA LEU A 44 -2.37 17.91 0.93
C LEU A 44 -2.50 19.20 1.75
N GLY A 45 -1.45 20.06 1.74
CA GLY A 45 -1.52 21.40 2.33
C GLY A 45 -1.70 21.45 3.85
N GLY A 46 -1.36 20.38 4.56
CA GLY A 46 -1.44 20.28 6.02
C GLY A 46 -2.78 19.77 6.56
N TYR A 47 -3.74 19.41 5.71
CA TYR A 47 -5.11 19.11 6.12
C TYR A 47 -5.40 17.64 6.41
N CYS A 48 -4.53 16.71 6.08
CA CYS A 48 -4.74 15.31 6.46
C CYS A 48 -4.23 15.04 7.88
N ARG A 49 -4.69 13.94 8.45
CA ARG A 49 -4.22 13.45 9.75
C ARG A 49 -2.75 13.02 9.68
N ASP A 50 -2.08 12.96 10.83
CA ASP A 50 -0.66 12.54 10.91
C ASP A 50 -0.47 11.05 10.57
N ASP A 51 -1.47 10.23 10.83
CA ASP A 51 -1.51 8.81 10.51
C ASP A 51 -2.06 8.50 9.11
N PHE A 52 -2.46 9.53 8.33
CA PHE A 52 -3.11 9.40 7.04
C PHE A 52 -4.35 8.48 7.04
N ALA A 53 -4.97 8.23 8.19
CA ALA A 53 -6.14 7.37 8.32
C ALA A 53 -7.39 7.92 7.61
N ASP A 54 -7.39 9.21 7.30
CA ASP A 54 -8.45 9.91 6.60
C ASP A 54 -8.32 9.90 5.06
N LEU A 55 -7.31 9.24 4.50
CA LEU A 55 -7.23 9.07 3.05
C LEU A 55 -8.33 8.13 2.54
N ARG A 56 -8.95 8.53 1.44
CA ARG A 56 -9.80 7.67 0.61
C ARG A 56 -9.53 7.97 -0.86
N PHE A 57 -9.64 6.96 -1.67
CA PHE A 57 -9.49 7.06 -3.12
C PHE A 57 -10.76 6.57 -3.78
N THR A 58 -11.23 7.29 -4.80
CA THR A 58 -12.38 6.86 -5.60
C THR A 58 -12.08 6.95 -7.08
N GLY A 59 -12.83 6.19 -7.86
CA GLY A 59 -12.82 6.26 -9.31
C GLY A 59 -13.52 7.51 -9.87
N PRO A 60 -13.71 7.53 -11.19
CA PRO A 60 -14.33 8.66 -11.91
C PRO A 60 -15.78 8.96 -11.49
N ASP A 61 -16.46 7.97 -10.93
CA ASP A 61 -17.83 8.10 -10.40
C ASP A 61 -17.91 8.84 -9.05
N GLU A 62 -16.73 9.17 -8.47
CA GLU A 62 -16.58 9.90 -7.19
C GLU A 62 -17.10 9.13 -5.96
N THR A 63 -17.54 7.89 -6.11
CA THR A 63 -18.19 7.10 -5.05
C THR A 63 -17.59 5.71 -4.86
N THR A 64 -17.19 5.03 -5.94
CA THR A 64 -16.58 3.71 -5.85
C THR A 64 -15.19 3.80 -5.25
N LEU A 65 -15.03 3.21 -4.06
CA LEU A 65 -13.76 3.22 -3.34
C LEU A 65 -12.72 2.35 -4.06
N ILE A 66 -11.52 2.88 -4.17
CA ILE A 66 -10.32 2.20 -4.65
C ILE A 66 -9.56 1.68 -3.43
N SER A 67 -9.21 0.40 -3.43
CA SER A 67 -8.37 -0.18 -2.39
C SER A 67 -6.98 0.45 -2.38
N TYR A 68 -6.45 0.67 -1.19
CA TYR A 68 -5.11 1.21 -1.02
C TYR A 68 -4.41 0.62 0.20
N TRP A 69 -3.10 0.76 0.23
CA TRP A 69 -2.26 0.39 1.37
C TRP A 69 -1.18 1.44 1.59
N ILE A 70 -0.95 1.81 2.84
CA ILE A 70 0.13 2.70 3.26
C ILE A 70 1.32 1.83 3.63
N GLU A 71 2.35 1.86 2.79
CA GLU A 71 3.58 1.09 2.98
C GLU A 71 4.43 1.66 4.12
N SER A 72 4.54 2.98 4.17
CA SER A 72 5.34 3.67 5.18
C SER A 72 4.89 5.10 5.38
N ILE A 73 5.15 5.62 6.58
CA ILE A 73 5.05 7.04 6.92
C ILE A 73 6.40 7.47 7.45
N THR A 74 6.95 8.52 6.86
CA THR A 74 8.27 9.07 7.22
C THR A 74 8.20 10.56 7.49
N GLY A 75 9.26 11.13 8.06
CA GLY A 75 9.32 12.55 8.39
C GLY A 75 8.85 12.85 9.80
N ILE A 76 8.67 14.12 10.10
CA ILE A 76 8.22 14.64 11.39
C ILE A 76 7.13 15.67 11.14
N THR A 77 6.08 15.66 11.97
CA THR A 77 5.00 16.64 11.90
C THR A 77 5.55 18.10 11.88
N PRO A 78 5.10 18.96 10.97
CA PRO A 78 4.00 18.76 10.00
C PRO A 78 4.42 18.14 8.66
N ASN A 79 5.69 17.79 8.44
CA ASN A 79 6.26 17.38 7.15
C ASN A 79 6.29 15.85 6.99
N LEU A 80 5.19 15.19 7.31
CA LEU A 80 5.01 13.76 7.12
C LEU A 80 4.78 13.42 5.65
N ILE A 81 5.33 12.28 5.24
CA ILE A 81 5.21 11.74 3.88
C ILE A 81 4.80 10.28 3.97
N ALA A 82 3.70 9.94 3.32
CA ALA A 82 3.25 8.56 3.19
C ALA A 82 3.56 7.99 1.80
N THR A 83 4.13 6.79 1.76
CA THR A 83 4.17 5.97 0.55
C THR A 83 2.88 5.16 0.50
N VAL A 84 2.08 5.39 -0.53
CA VAL A 84 0.74 4.80 -0.67
C VAL A 84 0.65 4.05 -1.99
N TRP A 85 0.17 2.81 -1.93
CA TRP A 85 -0.18 2.02 -3.11
C TRP A 85 -1.69 2.00 -3.28
N ILE A 86 -2.18 2.20 -4.50
CA ILE A 86 -3.60 2.13 -4.84
C ILE A 86 -3.81 1.09 -5.92
N LYS A 87 -4.91 0.30 -5.85
CA LYS A 87 -5.28 -0.71 -6.85
C LYS A 87 -6.28 -0.13 -7.84
N ILE A 88 -5.83 0.12 -9.06
CA ILE A 88 -6.67 0.64 -10.14
C ILE A 88 -7.25 -0.54 -10.91
N LEU A 89 -8.55 -0.80 -10.77
CA LEU A 89 -9.20 -1.99 -11.32
C LEU A 89 -9.28 -2.00 -12.85
N THR A 90 -9.54 -0.84 -13.46
CA THR A 90 -9.60 -0.71 -14.92
C THR A 90 -9.24 0.70 -15.31
N LEU A 91 -8.26 0.85 -16.19
CA LEU A 91 -7.90 2.12 -16.82
C LEU A 91 -8.27 2.07 -18.31
N ILE A 92 -9.17 2.94 -18.72
CA ILE A 92 -9.54 3.16 -20.12
C ILE A 92 -9.18 4.60 -20.49
N SER A 93 -8.09 4.78 -21.20
CA SER A 93 -7.55 6.04 -21.76
C SER A 93 -7.21 7.15 -20.75
N THR A 94 -8.13 7.70 -20.02
CA THR A 94 -7.88 8.72 -18.98
C THR A 94 -8.80 8.45 -17.81
N ASN A 95 -8.22 8.23 -16.62
CA ASN A 95 -9.00 7.99 -15.42
C ASN A 95 -8.80 9.11 -14.41
N ASN A 96 -9.90 9.65 -13.96
CA ASN A 96 -9.94 10.55 -12.83
C ASN A 96 -9.95 9.73 -11.54
N ILE A 97 -8.97 9.96 -10.70
CA ILE A 97 -8.95 9.42 -9.34
C ILE A 97 -9.13 10.59 -8.40
N TYR A 98 -10.09 10.50 -7.52
CA TYR A 98 -10.29 11.51 -6.49
C TYR A 98 -9.68 11.05 -5.18
N ILE A 99 -8.87 11.90 -4.58
CA ILE A 99 -8.20 11.68 -3.30
C ILE A 99 -8.92 12.54 -2.27
N TYR A 100 -9.61 11.89 -1.33
CA TYR A 100 -10.31 12.55 -0.24
C TYR A 100 -9.46 12.55 1.02
N TYR A 101 -9.51 13.65 1.76
CA TYR A 101 -8.78 13.88 3.00
C TYR A 101 -9.49 14.95 3.86
N ASP A 102 -8.96 15.27 5.04
CA ASP A 102 -9.57 16.20 6.00
C ASP A 102 -10.87 15.66 6.59
N ASN A 103 -10.80 14.45 7.16
CA ASN A 103 -11.82 13.87 8.01
C ASN A 103 -11.19 13.44 9.34
N PRO A 104 -11.28 14.27 10.40
CA PRO A 104 -10.56 14.03 11.66
C PRO A 104 -11.02 12.78 12.43
N ILE A 105 -12.21 12.25 12.13
CA ILE A 105 -12.78 11.09 12.80
C ILE A 105 -12.71 9.80 11.95
N ALA A 106 -12.10 9.86 10.77
CA ALA A 106 -12.01 8.69 9.90
C ALA A 106 -11.16 7.59 10.53
N SER A 107 -11.65 6.36 10.44
CA SER A 107 -10.88 5.17 10.80
C SER A 107 -9.98 4.73 9.64
N PRO A 108 -8.80 4.16 9.89
CA PRO A 108 -7.95 3.62 8.85
C PRO A 108 -8.64 2.43 8.14
N VAL A 109 -8.57 2.39 6.81
CA VAL A 109 -9.14 1.32 5.99
C VAL A 109 -8.14 0.78 4.95
N GLY A 110 -6.89 1.23 5.00
CA GLY A 110 -5.84 0.72 4.14
C GLY A 110 -5.63 -0.79 4.35
N SER A 111 -5.49 -1.54 3.26
CA SER A 111 -5.35 -3.00 3.28
C SER A 111 -4.44 -3.47 2.16
N GLY A 112 -3.28 -4.04 2.53
CA GLY A 112 -2.35 -4.64 1.57
C GLY A 112 -2.98 -5.81 0.82
N THR A 113 -3.74 -6.67 1.50
CA THR A 113 -4.41 -7.83 0.89
C THR A 113 -5.50 -7.47 -0.11
N ASN A 114 -6.12 -6.29 0.03
CA ASN A 114 -7.09 -5.80 -0.95
C ASN A 114 -6.42 -5.02 -2.10
N THR A 115 -5.19 -4.57 -1.89
CA THR A 115 -4.45 -3.75 -2.86
C THR A 115 -3.60 -4.60 -3.79
N PHE A 116 -2.99 -5.67 -3.29
CA PHE A 116 -2.12 -6.56 -4.05
C PHE A 116 -2.73 -7.95 -4.17
N ASP A 117 -2.50 -8.63 -5.29
CA ASP A 117 -2.98 -10.00 -5.51
C ASP A 117 -2.27 -11.02 -4.62
N PHE A 118 -1.01 -10.73 -4.29
CA PHE A 118 -0.26 -11.44 -3.26
C PHE A 118 0.41 -10.42 -2.34
N PHE A 119 0.13 -10.48 -1.04
CA PHE A 119 0.62 -9.52 -0.07
C PHE A 119 1.04 -10.20 1.24
N ASP A 120 2.20 -9.79 1.73
CA ASP A 120 2.64 -10.02 3.10
C ASP A 120 3.61 -8.92 3.52
N HIS A 121 3.43 -8.38 4.68
CA HIS A 121 4.35 -7.41 5.30
C HIS A 121 4.97 -7.98 6.57
N PHE A 122 4.81 -9.29 6.78
CA PHE A 122 5.44 -10.07 7.83
C PHE A 122 5.23 -9.50 9.25
N GLU A 123 4.00 -9.11 9.55
CA GLU A 123 3.65 -8.71 10.92
C GLU A 123 3.57 -9.91 11.86
N GLY A 124 3.90 -9.66 13.15
CA GLY A 124 3.87 -10.70 14.16
C GLY A 124 5.21 -11.40 14.35
N SER A 125 5.16 -12.67 14.74
CA SER A 125 6.34 -13.46 15.11
C SER A 125 6.47 -14.77 14.34
N ALA A 126 5.61 -15.00 13.36
CA ALA A 126 5.61 -16.20 12.52
C ALA A 126 5.18 -15.85 11.10
N VAL A 127 5.60 -16.65 10.14
CA VAL A 127 5.11 -16.54 8.76
C VAL A 127 3.65 -16.96 8.67
N ASP A 128 2.90 -16.26 7.81
CA ASP A 128 1.52 -16.62 7.48
C ASP A 128 1.46 -17.98 6.77
N GLY A 129 0.30 -18.67 6.89
CA GLY A 129 0.05 -19.97 6.27
C GLY A 129 0.10 -20.00 4.74
N LYS A 130 0.20 -18.84 4.08
CA LYS A 130 0.45 -18.74 2.62
C LYS A 130 1.91 -19.02 2.23
N TRP A 131 2.79 -19.19 3.22
CA TRP A 131 4.19 -19.49 3.01
C TRP A 131 4.52 -20.93 3.40
N VAL A 132 5.33 -21.59 2.62
CA VAL A 132 6.00 -22.86 2.99
C VAL A 132 7.47 -22.55 3.26
N TRP A 133 7.89 -22.90 4.45
CA TRP A 133 9.27 -22.91 4.89
C TRP A 133 9.86 -24.30 4.77
N GLY A 134 11.07 -24.43 4.28
CA GLY A 134 11.75 -25.71 4.25
C GLY A 134 13.05 -25.72 3.47
N ALA A 135 13.74 -26.85 3.51
CA ALA A 135 14.91 -27.08 2.69
C ALA A 135 14.51 -27.15 1.21
N ILE A 136 15.19 -26.40 0.38
CA ILE A 136 15.04 -26.45 -1.09
C ILE A 136 15.74 -27.71 -1.64
N SER A 137 16.70 -28.27 -0.87
CA SER A 137 17.40 -29.51 -1.19
C SER A 137 17.24 -30.49 -0.02
N THR A 138 17.03 -31.78 -0.35
CA THR A 138 16.77 -32.85 0.62
C THR A 138 18.01 -33.33 1.38
N THR A 139 19.15 -32.71 1.17
CA THR A 139 20.41 -33.17 1.75
C THR A 139 20.95 -32.17 2.76
N TYR A 140 20.70 -32.44 4.03
CA TYR A 140 21.37 -31.96 5.24
C TYR A 140 21.10 -30.52 5.75
N GLY A 141 20.92 -30.45 7.04
CA GLY A 141 21.07 -29.32 7.94
C GLY A 141 19.76 -28.77 8.51
N SER A 142 19.87 -28.17 9.68
CA SER A 142 18.79 -27.42 10.33
C SER A 142 18.88 -25.96 9.92
N GLY A 143 17.76 -25.38 9.50
CA GLY A 143 17.62 -23.94 9.32
C GLY A 143 16.62 -23.38 10.31
N SER A 144 16.59 -22.06 10.46
CA SER A 144 15.59 -21.36 11.24
C SER A 144 14.97 -20.20 10.44
N ILE A 145 13.72 -19.90 10.78
CA ILE A 145 13.02 -18.72 10.29
C ILE A 145 12.58 -17.88 11.49
N VAL A 146 12.86 -16.61 11.44
CA VAL A 146 12.43 -15.63 12.42
C VAL A 146 11.69 -14.52 11.73
N VAL A 147 10.53 -14.15 12.25
CA VAL A 147 9.76 -12.98 11.80
C VAL A 147 9.76 -11.98 12.94
N SER A 148 10.25 -10.78 12.68
CA SER A 148 10.22 -9.68 13.64
C SER A 148 10.29 -8.34 12.92
N ASN A 149 9.55 -7.33 13.42
CA ASN A 149 9.57 -5.96 12.88
C ASN A 149 9.36 -5.90 11.35
N SER A 150 8.42 -6.70 10.82
CA SER A 150 8.15 -6.83 9.39
C SER A 150 9.34 -7.33 8.55
N ILE A 151 10.25 -8.05 9.18
CA ILE A 151 11.42 -8.67 8.55
C ILE A 151 11.36 -10.17 8.73
N VAL A 152 11.65 -10.91 7.65
CA VAL A 152 11.88 -12.36 7.69
C VAL A 152 13.39 -12.59 7.63
N GLU A 153 13.93 -13.23 8.65
CA GLU A 153 15.30 -13.71 8.67
C GLU A 153 15.34 -15.22 8.48
N LEU A 154 16.09 -15.65 7.46
CA LEU A 154 16.30 -17.05 7.14
C LEU A 154 17.74 -17.42 7.46
N THR A 155 17.95 -18.35 8.37
CA THR A 155 19.28 -18.86 8.70
C THR A 155 19.38 -20.31 8.26
N GLY A 156 20.30 -20.60 7.33
CA GLY A 156 20.62 -21.94 6.85
C GLY A 156 21.82 -22.55 7.59
N GLY A 157 21.85 -23.88 7.70
CA GLY A 157 23.06 -24.59 8.11
C GLY A 157 24.09 -24.69 6.99
N THR A 158 25.31 -25.16 7.30
CA THR A 158 26.35 -25.40 6.30
C THR A 158 25.88 -26.43 5.25
N ASN A 159 26.09 -26.13 3.97
CA ASN A 159 25.77 -26.98 2.82
C ASN A 159 24.28 -27.26 2.55
N THR A 160 23.39 -26.35 3.00
CA THR A 160 21.95 -26.46 2.72
C THR A 160 21.39 -25.18 2.20
N TRP A 161 20.47 -25.29 1.24
CA TRP A 161 19.66 -24.20 0.74
C TRP A 161 18.30 -24.25 1.42
N TRP A 162 17.98 -23.20 2.18
CA TRP A 162 16.70 -23.01 2.83
C TRP A 162 15.96 -21.85 2.16
N GLY A 163 14.69 -21.93 2.12
CA GLY A 163 13.89 -20.88 1.48
C GLY A 163 12.47 -20.82 1.99
N LEU A 164 11.90 -19.67 1.75
CA LEU A 164 10.49 -19.37 1.93
C LEU A 164 9.87 -19.29 0.52
N ARG A 165 8.82 -20.05 0.28
CA ARG A 165 8.08 -19.98 -0.97
C ARG A 165 6.60 -19.76 -0.70
N ALA A 166 5.95 -18.97 -1.54
CA ALA A 166 4.51 -18.80 -1.50
C ALA A 166 3.80 -20.09 -1.95
N ILE A 167 2.70 -20.42 -1.30
CA ILE A 167 1.77 -21.44 -1.75
C ILE A 167 0.78 -20.73 -2.69
N ASN A 168 0.67 -21.23 -3.92
CA ASN A 168 -0.24 -20.68 -4.92
C ASN A 168 -0.04 -19.18 -5.21
N ALA A 169 1.21 -18.74 -5.34
CA ALA A 169 1.48 -17.43 -5.94
C ALA A 169 0.96 -17.43 -7.38
N PRO A 170 0.30 -16.36 -7.82
CA PRO A 170 -0.22 -16.24 -9.18
C PRO A 170 0.87 -16.26 -10.24
#